data_6752fe632f258694fc86149cc80525ce
#
_entry.id   6752fe632f258694fc86149cc80525ce
#
_cell.length_a   1.000
_cell.length_b   1.000
_cell.length_c   1.000
_cell.angle_alpha   90.00
_cell.angle_beta   90.00
_cell.angle_gamma   90.00
#
_symmetry.space_group_name_H-M   'P 1'
#
loop_
_entity.id
_entity.type
_entity.pdbx_description
1 polymer ?
#
loop_
_entity_poly.entity_id
_entity_poly.type
_entity_poly.pdbx_seq_one_letter_code
_entity_poly.pdbx_strand_id
1 'polypeptide(L)'
;EASSFFEEKMATQTEEGTLFKWFHVIDNAIITTFLLSGESAKLTATQIFAFQNDRGLGLTTLEKLKAFLMHQIYRNNTTNAISNIHSVEAKFASIYNYIERLETKEDSVLGYHCSAFLSSYDSPLDAIKESLLRADDKTQWINSFVSELCCSYSLMCEIENTWHLFNSPIADVCILDKANSMPLVLKLCHYNSN
;
A
#
# COMPACT_ATOMS: atom_id res chain seq x y z
N GLU A 1 0.93 -0.60 23.57
CA GLU A 1 1.97 -0.24 22.56
C GLU A 1 2.00 1.27 22.28
N ALA A 2 0.90 1.91 21.81
CA ALA A 2 0.90 3.35 21.53
C ALA A 2 1.20 4.20 22.80
N SER A 3 0.59 3.87 23.95
CA SER A 3 0.79 4.59 25.22
C SER A 3 2.24 4.53 25.67
N SER A 4 2.86 3.35 25.65
CA SER A 4 4.27 3.17 26.03
C SER A 4 5.24 3.89 25.09
N PHE A 5 4.94 3.94 23.80
CA PHE A 5 5.72 4.73 22.85
C PHE A 5 5.67 6.22 23.15
N PHE A 6 4.48 6.77 23.46
CA PHE A 6 4.33 8.18 23.80
C PHE A 6 4.98 8.51 25.15
N GLU A 7 4.89 7.64 26.16
CA GLU A 7 5.54 7.79 27.44
C GLU A 7 7.06 7.84 27.31
N GLU A 8 7.65 6.95 26.51
CA GLU A 8 9.08 6.92 26.22
C GLU A 8 9.54 8.19 25.47
N LYS A 9 8.78 8.61 24.46
CA LYS A 9 9.05 9.85 23.71
C LYS A 9 8.94 11.08 24.58
N MET A 10 7.97 11.16 25.49
CA MET A 10 7.82 12.28 26.41
C MET A 10 8.94 12.31 27.44
N ALA A 11 9.39 11.16 27.95
CA ALA A 11 10.49 11.07 28.92
C ALA A 11 11.85 11.48 28.33
N THR A 12 12.05 11.30 27.02
CA THR A 12 13.31 11.64 26.33
C THR A 12 13.37 13.11 25.87
N GLN A 13 12.27 13.84 25.87
CA GLN A 13 12.22 15.25 25.44
C GLN A 13 12.19 16.19 26.63
N THR A 14 13.39 16.62 27.09
CA THR A 14 13.60 17.45 28.29
C THR A 14 13.47 18.96 28.00
N GLU A 15 13.21 19.38 26.76
CA GLU A 15 13.06 20.81 26.43
C GLU A 15 11.64 21.31 26.72
N GLU A 16 11.48 22.18 27.72
CA GLU A 16 10.20 22.81 28.11
C GLU A 16 9.46 23.43 26.91
N GLY A 17 10.16 23.99 25.92
CA GLY A 17 9.58 24.59 24.73
C GLY A 17 8.90 23.57 23.79
N THR A 18 9.32 22.31 23.80
CA THR A 18 8.75 21.24 22.96
C THR A 18 7.44 20.71 23.55
N LEU A 19 7.38 20.55 24.87
CA LEU A 19 6.14 20.18 25.56
C LEU A 19 5.06 21.23 25.38
N PHE A 20 5.41 22.51 25.43
CA PHE A 20 4.46 23.61 25.21
C PHE A 20 3.88 23.59 23.79
N LYS A 21 4.70 23.29 22.79
CA LYS A 21 4.23 23.13 21.39
C LYS A 21 3.26 21.95 21.26
N TRP A 22 3.51 20.85 21.94
CA TRP A 22 2.62 19.69 21.91
C TRP A 22 1.27 19.96 22.58
N PHE A 23 1.29 20.62 23.77
CA PHE A 23 0.05 21.06 24.41
C PHE A 23 -0.74 22.02 23.52
N HIS A 24 -0.07 22.96 22.88
CA HIS A 24 -0.73 23.87 21.95
C HIS A 24 -1.38 23.16 20.75
N VAL A 25 -0.72 22.15 20.20
CA VAL A 25 -1.29 21.34 19.11
C VAL A 25 -2.50 20.54 19.60
N ILE A 26 -2.43 19.94 20.79
CA ILE A 26 -3.54 19.14 21.35
C ILE A 26 -4.73 20.04 21.68
N ASP A 27 -4.51 21.17 22.33
CA ASP A 27 -5.58 22.12 22.71
C ASP A 27 -6.29 22.75 21.48
N ASN A 28 -5.59 22.88 20.36
CA ASN A 28 -6.14 23.42 19.13
C ASN A 28 -6.52 22.35 18.11
N ALA A 29 -6.43 21.08 18.47
CA ALA A 29 -6.82 19.98 17.59
C ALA A 29 -8.35 19.92 17.40
N ILE A 30 -8.80 19.97 16.15
CA ILE A 30 -10.21 19.78 15.80
C ILE A 30 -10.42 18.31 15.47
N ILE A 31 -11.23 17.62 16.28
CA ILE A 31 -11.59 16.22 16.05
C ILE A 31 -12.99 16.18 15.45
N THR A 32 -13.10 15.62 14.25
CA THR A 32 -14.39 15.38 13.60
C THR A 32 -14.70 13.89 13.61
N THR A 33 -15.84 13.52 14.15
CA THR A 33 -16.30 12.11 14.21
C THR A 33 -17.50 11.93 13.27
N PHE A 34 -17.40 10.96 12.37
CA PHE A 34 -18.51 10.57 11.49
C PHE A 34 -19.12 9.26 12.00
N LEU A 35 -20.38 9.30 12.41
CA LEU A 35 -21.16 8.12 12.75
C LEU A 35 -21.97 7.70 11.53
N LEU A 36 -21.63 6.55 10.97
CA LEU A 36 -22.27 6.00 9.79
C LEU A 36 -23.06 4.75 10.18
N SER A 37 -24.32 4.68 9.80
CA SER A 37 -25.21 3.55 10.08
C SER A 37 -25.90 3.08 8.81
N GLY A 38 -26.29 1.80 8.76
CA GLY A 38 -26.98 1.18 7.63
C GLY A 38 -26.04 0.35 6.73
N GLU A 39 -26.62 -0.34 5.75
CA GLU A 39 -25.91 -1.28 4.88
C GLU A 39 -24.81 -0.63 4.03
N SER A 40 -24.97 0.64 3.68
CA SER A 40 -23.96 1.41 2.91
C SER A 40 -22.92 2.12 3.78
N ALA A 41 -22.96 1.97 5.12
CA ALA A 41 -22.08 2.69 6.05
C ALA A 41 -20.60 2.50 5.74
N LYS A 42 -20.16 1.28 5.46
CA LYS A 42 -18.77 0.98 5.12
C LYS A 42 -18.34 1.58 3.78
N LEU A 43 -19.23 1.58 2.79
CA LEU A 43 -19.00 2.21 1.49
C LEU A 43 -18.79 3.72 1.65
N THR A 44 -19.71 4.36 2.40
CA THR A 44 -19.64 5.80 2.69
C THR A 44 -18.38 6.13 3.52
N ALA A 45 -18.00 5.29 4.49
CA ALA A 45 -16.78 5.46 5.27
C ALA A 45 -15.53 5.47 4.37
N THR A 46 -15.45 4.53 3.43
CA THR A 46 -14.33 4.45 2.48
C THR A 46 -14.25 5.68 1.58
N GLN A 47 -15.40 6.19 1.14
CA GLN A 47 -15.48 7.42 0.34
C GLN A 47 -15.05 8.65 1.15
N ILE A 48 -15.57 8.81 2.38
CA ILE A 48 -15.20 9.92 3.27
C ILE A 48 -13.70 9.88 3.56
N PHE A 49 -13.15 8.70 3.85
CA PHE A 49 -11.72 8.53 4.08
C PHE A 49 -10.89 8.96 2.86
N ALA A 50 -11.27 8.56 1.66
CA ALA A 50 -10.60 8.97 0.43
C ALA A 50 -10.67 10.49 0.19
N PHE A 51 -11.81 11.12 0.44
CA PHE A 51 -11.99 12.58 0.25
C PHE A 51 -11.33 13.44 1.33
N GLN A 52 -11.30 12.96 2.58
CA GLN A 52 -10.68 13.71 3.70
C GLN A 52 -9.15 13.76 3.58
N ASN A 53 -8.54 12.72 3.04
CA ASN A 53 -7.08 12.64 2.89
C ASN A 53 -6.49 13.53 1.78
N ASP A 54 -7.32 14.07 0.90
CA ASP A 54 -6.87 15.05 -0.11
C ASP A 54 -6.45 16.42 0.51
N ARG A 55 -6.71 16.63 1.80
CA ARG A 55 -6.46 17.89 2.50
C ARG A 55 -5.35 17.85 3.57
N GLY A 56 -4.74 16.67 3.82
CA GLY A 56 -3.69 16.46 4.83
C GLY A 56 -2.35 16.02 4.24
N LEU A 57 -1.57 15.26 5.01
CA LEU A 57 -0.48 14.46 4.46
C LEU A 57 -1.12 13.49 3.45
N GLY A 58 -0.88 13.74 2.15
CA GLY A 58 -1.55 13.00 1.09
C GLY A 58 -1.33 11.50 1.23
N LEU A 59 -2.41 10.71 1.07
CA LEU A 59 -2.31 9.27 0.97
C LEU A 59 -1.29 8.89 -0.10
N THR A 60 -0.50 7.86 0.18
CA THR A 60 0.36 7.24 -0.81
C THR A 60 -0.47 6.64 -1.95
N THR A 61 0.15 6.37 -3.08
CA THR A 61 -0.54 5.73 -4.21
C THR A 61 -1.07 4.35 -3.83
N LEU A 62 -0.32 3.63 -2.98
CA LEU A 62 -0.71 2.31 -2.46
C LEU A 62 -1.96 2.38 -1.56
N GLU A 63 -2.05 3.38 -0.68
CA GLU A 63 -3.22 3.60 0.18
C GLU A 63 -4.47 3.97 -0.63
N LYS A 64 -4.32 4.84 -1.63
CA LYS A 64 -5.39 5.18 -2.59
C LYS A 64 -5.86 3.95 -3.34
N LEU A 65 -4.93 3.08 -3.75
CA LEU A 65 -5.23 1.81 -4.40
C LEU A 65 -6.03 0.88 -3.49
N LYS A 66 -5.61 0.68 -2.24
CA LYS A 66 -6.32 -0.14 -1.26
C LYS A 66 -7.78 0.31 -1.11
N ALA A 67 -7.99 1.60 -0.87
CA ALA A 67 -9.32 2.18 -0.73
C ALA A 67 -10.18 1.97 -1.99
N PHE A 68 -9.60 2.18 -3.17
CA PHE A 68 -10.27 1.96 -4.46
C PHE A 68 -10.69 0.50 -4.66
N LEU A 69 -9.80 -0.47 -4.42
CA LEU A 69 -10.09 -1.89 -4.60
C LEU A 69 -11.17 -2.38 -3.64
N MET A 70 -11.12 -1.98 -2.37
CA MET A 70 -12.15 -2.31 -1.38
C MET A 70 -13.52 -1.74 -1.78
N HIS A 71 -13.56 -0.49 -2.27
CA HIS A 71 -14.77 0.10 -2.80
C HIS A 71 -15.33 -0.69 -4.00
N GLN A 72 -14.47 -1.15 -4.91
CA GLN A 72 -14.91 -1.94 -6.07
C GLN A 72 -15.49 -3.30 -5.65
N ILE A 73 -14.93 -3.98 -4.64
CA ILE A 73 -15.49 -5.24 -4.10
C ILE A 73 -16.89 -4.99 -3.53
N TYR A 74 -17.08 -3.94 -2.74
CA TYR A 74 -18.40 -3.59 -2.20
C TYR A 74 -19.41 -3.34 -3.30
N ARG A 75 -19.00 -2.65 -4.35
CA ARG A 75 -19.89 -2.28 -5.46
C ARG A 75 -20.31 -3.48 -6.31
N ASN A 76 -19.42 -4.45 -6.50
CA ASN A 76 -19.62 -5.54 -7.46
C ASN A 76 -20.08 -6.86 -6.82
N ASN A 77 -19.99 -7.02 -5.50
CA ASN A 77 -20.30 -8.29 -4.84
C ASN A 77 -21.07 -8.07 -3.53
N THR A 78 -22.38 -8.25 -3.59
CA THR A 78 -23.24 -8.07 -2.42
C THR A 78 -23.24 -9.26 -1.46
N THR A 79 -23.02 -10.48 -1.95
CA THR A 79 -23.20 -11.71 -1.15
C THR A 79 -21.93 -12.11 -0.39
N ASN A 80 -20.74 -11.96 -0.98
CA ASN A 80 -19.46 -12.37 -0.39
C ASN A 80 -18.48 -11.18 -0.19
N ALA A 81 -18.99 -9.96 -0.23
CA ALA A 81 -18.15 -8.75 -0.15
C ALA A 81 -17.27 -8.74 1.09
N ILE A 82 -17.81 -9.10 2.25
CA ILE A 82 -17.09 -9.07 3.54
C ILE A 82 -15.90 -10.04 3.51
N SER A 83 -16.09 -11.28 3.05
CA SER A 83 -15.02 -12.27 2.96
C SER A 83 -13.89 -11.84 2.01
N ASN A 84 -14.25 -11.32 0.84
CA ASN A 84 -13.28 -10.80 -0.14
C ASN A 84 -12.52 -9.59 0.40
N ILE A 85 -13.18 -8.70 1.12
CA ILE A 85 -12.54 -7.55 1.77
C ILE A 85 -11.54 -8.00 2.81
N HIS A 86 -11.91 -8.94 3.69
CA HIS A 86 -10.97 -9.50 4.67
C HIS A 86 -9.74 -10.16 4.02
N SER A 87 -9.94 -10.85 2.88
CA SER A 87 -8.82 -11.42 2.11
C SER A 87 -7.89 -10.33 1.60
N VAL A 88 -8.43 -9.26 1.04
CA VAL A 88 -7.65 -8.11 0.54
C VAL A 88 -6.96 -7.38 1.69
N GLU A 89 -7.66 -7.13 2.81
CA GLU A 89 -7.07 -6.51 4.01
C GLU A 89 -5.89 -7.30 4.55
N ALA A 90 -6.01 -8.63 4.65
CA ALA A 90 -4.93 -9.49 5.12
C ALA A 90 -3.70 -9.40 4.22
N LYS A 91 -3.87 -9.35 2.90
CA LYS A 91 -2.78 -9.20 1.94
C LYS A 91 -2.12 -7.82 2.03
N PHE A 92 -2.90 -6.75 2.17
CA PHE A 92 -2.35 -5.41 2.40
C PHE A 92 -1.61 -5.32 3.74
N ALA A 93 -2.07 -6.00 4.80
CA ALA A 93 -1.32 -6.09 6.04
C ALA A 93 0.05 -6.74 5.83
N SER A 94 0.12 -7.82 5.01
CA SER A 94 1.40 -8.43 4.64
C SER A 94 2.28 -7.47 3.82
N ILE A 95 1.70 -6.74 2.87
CA ILE A 95 2.42 -5.72 2.08
C ILE A 95 3.04 -4.66 3.01
N TYR A 96 2.28 -4.12 3.98
CA TYR A 96 2.81 -3.13 4.93
C TYR A 96 3.94 -3.70 5.79
N ASN A 97 3.86 -4.98 6.22
CA ASN A 97 4.96 -5.64 6.92
C ASN A 97 6.24 -5.77 6.05
N TYR A 98 6.08 -5.94 4.72
CA TYR A 98 7.23 -5.92 3.81
C TYR A 98 7.79 -4.50 3.65
N ILE A 99 6.93 -3.49 3.51
CA ILE A 99 7.33 -2.08 3.38
C ILE A 99 8.20 -1.62 4.54
N GLU A 100 7.91 -2.04 5.77
CA GLU A 100 8.74 -1.73 6.95
C GLU A 100 10.18 -2.22 6.86
N ARG A 101 10.45 -3.20 5.98
CA ARG A 101 11.78 -3.80 5.77
C ARG A 101 12.46 -3.34 4.49
N LEU A 102 11.74 -2.64 3.62
CA LEU A 102 12.23 -2.18 2.33
C LEU A 102 12.96 -0.85 2.45
N GLU A 103 14.08 -0.72 1.75
CA GLU A 103 14.74 0.58 1.49
C GLU A 103 14.07 1.33 0.33
N THR A 104 13.54 0.57 -0.64
CA THR A 104 12.81 1.12 -1.79
C THR A 104 11.44 1.66 -1.35
N LYS A 105 11.10 2.87 -1.82
CA LYS A 105 9.80 3.50 -1.54
C LYS A 105 8.65 2.61 -2.04
N GLU A 106 7.59 2.51 -1.25
CA GLU A 106 6.40 1.69 -1.54
C GLU A 106 5.79 1.97 -2.91
N ASP A 107 5.60 3.23 -3.29
CA ASP A 107 5.04 3.62 -4.60
C ASP A 107 5.96 3.21 -5.76
N SER A 108 7.26 3.10 -5.55
CA SER A 108 8.19 2.60 -6.58
C SER A 108 7.99 1.12 -6.84
N VAL A 109 7.79 0.31 -5.80
CA VAL A 109 7.51 -1.13 -5.96
C VAL A 109 6.18 -1.35 -6.68
N LEU A 110 5.15 -0.56 -6.33
CA LEU A 110 3.88 -0.56 -7.06
C LEU A 110 4.08 -0.21 -8.55
N GLY A 111 4.90 0.79 -8.85
CA GLY A 111 5.26 1.18 -10.22
C GLY A 111 5.95 0.05 -10.97
N TYR A 112 6.92 -0.62 -10.36
CA TYR A 112 7.62 -1.78 -10.95
C TYR A 112 6.65 -2.94 -11.25
N HIS A 113 5.74 -3.23 -10.31
CA HIS A 113 4.70 -4.25 -10.52
C HIS A 113 3.80 -3.90 -11.71
N CYS A 114 3.28 -2.69 -11.77
CA CYS A 114 2.41 -2.26 -12.87
C CYS A 114 3.15 -2.27 -14.22
N SER A 115 4.40 -1.85 -14.26
CA SER A 115 5.22 -1.92 -15.47
C SER A 115 5.47 -3.36 -15.93
N ALA A 116 5.70 -4.28 -14.98
CA ALA A 116 5.94 -5.70 -15.27
C ALA A 116 4.71 -6.43 -15.79
N PHE A 117 3.54 -6.19 -15.19
CA PHE A 117 2.33 -7.02 -15.39
C PHE A 117 1.20 -6.30 -16.12
N LEU A 118 1.11 -4.97 -16.04
CA LEU A 118 0.07 -4.18 -16.70
C LEU A 118 0.60 -3.34 -17.87
N SER A 119 1.90 -3.41 -18.15
CA SER A 119 2.56 -2.66 -19.25
C SER A 119 2.34 -1.13 -19.16
N SER A 120 2.27 -0.59 -17.94
CA SER A 120 2.08 0.84 -17.68
C SER A 120 3.30 1.45 -17.00
N TYR A 121 3.74 2.60 -17.52
CA TYR A 121 4.92 3.32 -17.03
C TYR A 121 4.58 4.66 -16.38
N ASP A 122 3.42 5.25 -16.67
CA ASP A 122 3.13 6.64 -16.27
C ASP A 122 2.28 6.74 -14.99
N SER A 123 1.16 6.01 -14.92
CA SER A 123 0.22 6.08 -13.81
C SER A 123 -0.23 4.68 -13.35
N PRO A 124 0.34 4.14 -12.26
CA PRO A 124 -0.07 2.85 -11.73
C PRO A 124 -1.58 2.75 -11.47
N LEU A 125 -2.18 3.78 -10.87
CA LEU A 125 -3.61 3.76 -10.55
C LEU A 125 -4.49 3.71 -11.79
N ASP A 126 -4.14 4.42 -12.84
CA ASP A 126 -4.96 4.45 -14.06
C ASP A 126 -4.84 3.14 -14.83
N ALA A 127 -3.64 2.55 -14.90
CA ALA A 127 -3.45 1.22 -15.46
C ALA A 127 -4.27 0.14 -14.75
N ILE A 128 -4.30 0.19 -13.41
CA ILE A 128 -5.08 -0.73 -12.58
C ILE A 128 -6.57 -0.54 -12.84
N LYS A 129 -7.07 0.71 -12.89
CA LYS A 129 -8.46 1.02 -13.19
C LYS A 129 -8.88 0.50 -14.57
N GLU A 130 -8.05 0.74 -15.59
CA GLU A 130 -8.33 0.27 -16.96
C GLU A 130 -8.33 -1.26 -17.03
N SER A 131 -7.38 -1.94 -16.40
CA SER A 131 -7.33 -3.40 -16.37
C SER A 131 -8.53 -3.99 -15.65
N LEU A 132 -8.94 -3.39 -14.53
CA LEU A 132 -10.13 -3.79 -13.80
C LEU A 132 -11.42 -3.58 -14.62
N LEU A 133 -11.51 -2.49 -15.40
CA LEU A 133 -12.66 -2.24 -16.26
C LEU A 133 -12.82 -3.30 -17.36
N ARG A 134 -11.72 -3.86 -17.86
CA ARG A 134 -11.69 -4.91 -18.88
C ARG A 134 -11.94 -6.32 -18.34
N ALA A 135 -11.87 -6.49 -17.03
CA ALA A 135 -12.07 -7.80 -16.39
C ALA A 135 -13.55 -8.19 -16.37
N ASP A 136 -13.83 -9.45 -16.77
CA ASP A 136 -15.18 -10.03 -16.73
C ASP A 136 -15.65 -10.21 -15.28
N ASP A 137 -14.82 -10.85 -14.44
CA ASP A 137 -15.04 -10.94 -12.99
C ASP A 137 -14.07 -10.00 -12.25
N LYS A 138 -14.59 -8.85 -11.85
CA LYS A 138 -13.82 -7.83 -11.14
C LYS A 138 -13.33 -8.27 -9.78
N THR A 139 -14.12 -9.08 -9.07
CA THR A 139 -13.76 -9.57 -7.74
C THR A 139 -12.62 -10.58 -7.81
N GLN A 140 -12.70 -11.51 -8.74
CA GLN A 140 -11.63 -12.46 -9.00
C GLN A 140 -10.35 -11.74 -9.43
N TRP A 141 -10.47 -10.79 -10.36
CA TRP A 141 -9.34 -9.99 -10.80
C TRP A 141 -8.65 -9.27 -9.64
N ILE A 142 -9.42 -8.60 -8.75
CA ILE A 142 -8.88 -7.90 -7.58
C ILE A 142 -8.10 -8.86 -6.67
N ASN A 143 -8.68 -10.02 -6.37
CA ASN A 143 -8.02 -11.00 -5.50
C ASN A 143 -6.71 -11.53 -6.11
N SER A 144 -6.68 -11.79 -7.42
CA SER A 144 -5.47 -12.21 -8.13
C SER A 144 -4.42 -11.11 -8.15
N PHE A 145 -4.83 -9.90 -8.55
CA PHE A 145 -3.95 -8.73 -8.60
C PHE A 145 -3.29 -8.44 -7.24
N VAL A 146 -4.07 -8.39 -6.15
CA VAL A 146 -3.52 -8.13 -4.81
C VAL A 146 -2.61 -9.26 -4.34
N SER A 147 -2.86 -10.51 -4.76
CA SER A 147 -1.97 -11.64 -4.47
C SER A 147 -0.63 -11.50 -5.19
N GLU A 148 -0.66 -11.17 -6.46
CA GLU A 148 0.54 -10.94 -7.27
C GLU A 148 1.32 -9.71 -6.79
N LEU A 149 0.62 -8.64 -6.41
CA LEU A 149 1.23 -7.46 -5.82
C LEU A 149 1.94 -7.80 -4.50
N CYS A 150 1.30 -8.55 -3.61
CA CYS A 150 1.89 -9.01 -2.36
C CYS A 150 3.16 -9.85 -2.61
N CYS A 151 3.15 -10.72 -3.62
CA CYS A 151 4.33 -11.46 -4.04
C CYS A 151 5.44 -10.54 -4.53
N SER A 152 5.13 -9.48 -5.28
CA SER A 152 6.12 -8.50 -5.73
C SER A 152 6.80 -7.77 -4.57
N TYR A 153 6.07 -7.41 -3.52
CA TYR A 153 6.66 -6.81 -2.31
C TYR A 153 7.55 -7.82 -1.55
N SER A 154 7.14 -9.08 -1.45
CA SER A 154 7.96 -10.15 -0.86
C SER A 154 9.27 -10.35 -1.62
N LEU A 155 9.17 -10.50 -2.95
CA LEU A 155 10.34 -10.64 -3.83
C LEU A 155 11.28 -9.44 -3.74
N MET A 156 10.74 -8.24 -3.63
CA MET A 156 11.53 -7.03 -3.48
C MET A 156 12.34 -7.06 -2.18
N CYS A 157 11.75 -7.52 -1.06
CA CYS A 157 12.48 -7.73 0.20
C CYS A 157 13.60 -8.77 0.04
N GLU A 158 13.34 -9.87 -0.66
CA GLU A 158 14.35 -10.90 -0.91
C GLU A 158 15.50 -10.34 -1.76
N ILE A 159 15.19 -9.59 -2.80
CA ILE A 159 16.18 -8.94 -3.67
C ILE A 159 17.04 -7.98 -2.85
N GLU A 160 16.44 -7.11 -2.02
CA GLU A 160 17.19 -6.15 -1.21
C GLU A 160 18.06 -6.84 -0.14
N ASN A 161 17.58 -7.92 0.46
CA ASN A 161 18.37 -8.71 1.41
C ASN A 161 19.55 -9.45 0.76
N THR A 162 19.42 -9.85 -0.51
CA THR A 162 20.48 -10.59 -1.23
C THR A 162 21.39 -9.69 -2.05
N TRP A 163 21.00 -8.47 -2.30
CA TRP A 163 21.71 -7.46 -3.08
C TRP A 163 23.14 -7.20 -2.59
N HIS A 164 23.38 -7.23 -1.28
CA HIS A 164 24.70 -7.02 -0.68
C HIS A 164 25.62 -8.24 -0.75
N LEU A 165 25.14 -9.38 -1.25
CA LEU A 165 25.96 -10.57 -1.41
C LEU A 165 26.87 -10.38 -2.62
N PHE A 166 28.20 -10.40 -2.37
CA PHE A 166 29.22 -10.36 -3.39
C PHE A 166 28.94 -11.43 -4.47
N ASN A 167 28.95 -11.01 -5.74
CA ASN A 167 28.68 -11.83 -6.93
C ASN A 167 27.19 -12.18 -7.20
N SER A 168 26.25 -11.39 -6.75
CA SER A 168 24.85 -11.57 -7.19
C SER A 168 24.67 -10.99 -8.62
N PRO A 169 24.28 -11.79 -9.62
CA PRO A 169 23.95 -11.27 -10.97
C PRO A 169 22.85 -10.20 -10.94
N ILE A 170 21.94 -10.27 -9.95
CA ILE A 170 20.88 -9.27 -9.73
C ILE A 170 21.47 -7.93 -9.32
N ALA A 171 22.52 -7.93 -8.49
CA ALA A 171 23.22 -6.70 -8.10
C ALA A 171 23.80 -5.97 -9.31
N ASP A 172 24.42 -6.69 -10.22
CA ASP A 172 25.02 -6.12 -11.45
C ASP A 172 23.96 -5.48 -12.35
N VAL A 173 22.80 -6.14 -12.51
CA VAL A 173 21.67 -5.62 -13.29
C VAL A 173 21.09 -4.36 -12.64
N CYS A 174 20.99 -4.33 -11.31
CA CYS A 174 20.44 -3.20 -10.57
C CYS A 174 21.36 -1.98 -10.54
N ILE A 175 22.69 -2.16 -10.64
CA ILE A 175 23.68 -1.07 -10.75
C ILE A 175 23.49 -0.30 -12.06
N LEU A 176 23.09 -0.96 -13.14
CA LEU A 176 22.95 -0.34 -14.45
C LEU A 176 21.78 0.64 -14.50
N ASP A 177 20.59 0.21 -14.10
CA ASP A 177 19.39 1.06 -13.98
C ASP A 177 18.30 0.34 -13.20
N LYS A 178 18.16 0.66 -11.91
CA LYS A 178 17.18 0.03 -11.02
C LYS A 178 15.75 0.20 -11.51
N ALA A 179 15.40 1.39 -11.99
CA ALA A 179 14.03 1.72 -12.36
C ALA A 179 13.54 0.92 -13.58
N ASN A 180 14.41 0.74 -14.58
CA ASN A 180 14.07 0.03 -15.82
C ASN A 180 14.28 -1.48 -15.71
N SER A 181 15.21 -1.95 -14.88
CA SER A 181 15.53 -3.37 -14.73
C SER A 181 14.61 -4.09 -13.76
N MET A 182 14.14 -3.43 -12.68
CA MET A 182 13.27 -4.06 -11.65
C MET A 182 11.97 -4.69 -12.19
N PRO A 183 11.23 -4.08 -13.10
CA PRO A 183 10.04 -4.71 -13.68
C PRO A 183 10.36 -6.06 -14.34
N LEU A 184 11.50 -6.15 -15.07
CA LEU A 184 11.93 -7.38 -15.70
C LEU A 184 12.35 -8.44 -14.67
N VAL A 185 13.13 -8.04 -13.66
CA VAL A 185 13.56 -8.92 -12.57
C VAL A 185 12.37 -9.50 -11.82
N LEU A 186 11.41 -8.65 -11.42
CA LEU A 186 10.17 -9.10 -10.76
C LEU A 186 9.40 -10.08 -11.62
N LYS A 187 9.25 -9.81 -12.92
CA LYS A 187 8.56 -10.70 -13.84
C LYS A 187 9.23 -12.06 -13.96
N LEU A 188 10.56 -12.10 -14.07
CA LEU A 188 11.33 -13.34 -14.14
C LEU A 188 11.25 -14.15 -12.83
N CYS A 189 11.33 -13.49 -11.67
CA CYS A 189 11.19 -14.15 -10.38
C CYS A 189 9.81 -14.76 -10.18
N HIS A 190 8.74 -14.05 -10.58
CA HIS A 190 7.38 -14.60 -10.56
C HIS A 190 7.23 -15.86 -11.41
N TYR A 191 7.85 -15.91 -12.59
CA TYR A 191 7.82 -17.10 -13.46
C TYR A 191 8.56 -18.30 -12.87
N ASN A 192 9.60 -18.07 -12.09
CA ASN A 192 10.38 -19.16 -11.48
C ASN A 192 9.80 -19.64 -10.14
N SER A 193 8.86 -18.92 -9.55
CA SER A 193 8.22 -19.28 -8.27
C SER A 193 6.91 -20.08 -8.45
N ASN A 194 6.41 -20.22 -9.68
CA ASN A 194 5.25 -21.02 -10.08
C ASN A 194 5.70 -22.31 -10.80
#